data_c4b7d105355a4a49a90348f1df2c943a
#
_entry.id   c4b7d105355a4a49a90348f1df2c943a
#
_cell.length_a   1.000
_cell.length_b   1.000
_cell.length_c   1.000
_cell.angle_alpha   90.00
_cell.angle_beta   90.00
_cell.angle_gamma   90.00
#
_symmetry.space_group_name_H-M   'P 1'
#
loop_
_entity.id
_entity.type
_entity.pdbx_description
1 polymer ?
#
loop_
_entity_poly.entity_id
_entity_poly.type
_entity_poly.pdbx_seq_one_letter_code
_entity_poly.pdbx_strand_id
1 'polypeptide(L)'
;MVLGAVAAASTLLGACAAPPSEPVATVSASPSPRFSTPPSTQPSGIRACGPLPQEAWDTVKLVQRGGPYPYPDNDDQRFGNYEGVLPSQPRNYYREYTVDTPGTHHRGARRLVTGGGSDGEVDQWFYTDDHYESFCEITREDVQEKTGGRR
;
A
#
# COMPACT_ATOMS: atom_id res chain seq x y z
N MET A 1 -22.15 -40.91 -50.09
CA MET A 1 -22.84 -42.14 -49.70
C MET A 1 -23.27 -41.98 -48.25
N VAL A 2 -24.51 -41.78 -48.15
CA VAL A 2 -25.57 -42.50 -47.46
C VAL A 2 -25.68 -42.06 -46.00
N LEU A 3 -26.63 -41.24 -45.75
CA LEU A 3 -28.00 -41.40 -45.18
C LEU A 3 -28.02 -41.97 -43.76
N GLY A 4 -28.78 -41.26 -42.93
CA GLY A 4 -29.62 -41.84 -41.94
C GLY A 4 -30.15 -40.84 -40.90
N ALA A 5 -31.30 -40.31 -41.15
CA ALA A 5 -32.20 -39.64 -40.24
C ALA A 5 -32.70 -40.60 -39.14
N VAL A 6 -33.23 -40.08 -38.02
CA VAL A 6 -34.64 -40.18 -37.62
C VAL A 6 -34.84 -39.45 -36.27
N ALA A 7 -35.93 -38.72 -36.21
CA ALA A 7 -36.49 -38.00 -35.08
C ALA A 7 -37.16 -38.91 -34.05
N ALA A 8 -37.29 -38.42 -32.82
CA ALA A 8 -38.45 -38.70 -31.97
C ALA A 8 -38.65 -37.61 -30.93
N ALA A 9 -39.72 -36.91 -31.04
CA ALA A 9 -40.30 -36.01 -30.04
C ALA A 9 -41.01 -36.82 -28.95
N SER A 10 -40.86 -36.38 -27.69
CA SER A 10 -41.82 -36.79 -26.66
C SER A 10 -41.94 -35.64 -25.63
N THR A 11 -43.08 -35.01 -25.75
CA THR A 11 -43.64 -34.09 -24.76
C THR A 11 -44.14 -34.86 -23.55
N LEU A 12 -43.79 -34.44 -22.35
CA LEU A 12 -44.52 -34.77 -21.12
C LEU A 12 -44.66 -33.51 -20.25
N LEU A 13 -45.93 -33.11 -20.14
CA LEU A 13 -46.41 -32.16 -19.12
C LEU A 13 -46.27 -32.83 -17.74
N GLY A 14 -45.73 -32.14 -16.76
CA GLY A 14 -45.67 -32.56 -15.37
C GLY A 14 -45.83 -31.36 -14.43
N ALA A 15 -46.99 -31.31 -13.85
CA ALA A 15 -47.60 -30.52 -12.82
C ALA A 15 -46.68 -29.72 -11.86
N CYS A 16 -47.16 -28.50 -11.61
CA CYS A 16 -46.80 -27.66 -10.46
C CYS A 16 -47.12 -28.34 -9.13
N ALA A 17 -46.13 -28.46 -8.28
CA ALA A 17 -46.30 -28.63 -6.82
C ALA A 17 -45.45 -27.61 -6.10
N ALA A 18 -46.06 -26.65 -5.44
CA ALA A 18 -45.38 -25.73 -4.53
C ALA A 18 -45.00 -26.44 -3.23
N PRO A 19 -43.79 -26.27 -2.70
CA PRO A 19 -43.44 -26.72 -1.34
C PRO A 19 -43.98 -25.77 -0.28
N PRO A 20 -44.34 -26.27 0.90
CA PRO A 20 -44.84 -25.45 2.00
C PRO A 20 -43.78 -24.54 2.61
N SER A 21 -44.23 -23.32 2.91
CA SER A 21 -43.42 -22.31 3.61
C SER A 21 -43.08 -22.75 5.04
N GLU A 22 -41.84 -23.00 5.32
CA GLU A 22 -41.35 -23.11 6.69
C GLU A 22 -41.07 -21.72 7.30
N PRO A 23 -41.39 -21.50 8.56
CA PRO A 23 -41.11 -20.21 9.20
C PRO A 23 -39.61 -20.03 9.49
N VAL A 24 -38.99 -19.10 8.79
CA VAL A 24 -37.63 -18.66 9.07
C VAL A 24 -37.57 -18.01 10.44
N ALA A 25 -36.88 -18.67 11.37
CA ALA A 25 -36.53 -18.08 12.64
C ALA A 25 -35.63 -16.86 12.40
N THR A 26 -36.14 -15.71 12.81
CA THR A 26 -35.44 -14.43 12.79
C THR A 26 -34.31 -14.50 13.83
N VAL A 27 -33.09 -14.82 13.39
CA VAL A 27 -31.89 -14.64 14.22
C VAL A 27 -31.56 -13.15 14.19
N SER A 28 -31.93 -12.49 15.27
CA SER A 28 -31.55 -11.10 15.54
C SER A 28 -30.03 -11.04 15.77
N ALA A 29 -29.28 -10.88 14.70
CA ALA A 29 -27.87 -10.54 14.80
C ALA A 29 -27.74 -9.05 15.08
N SER A 30 -27.43 -8.70 16.33
CA SER A 30 -26.98 -7.36 16.71
C SER A 30 -25.74 -7.00 15.87
N PRO A 31 -25.76 -5.92 15.10
CA PRO A 31 -24.56 -5.43 14.48
C PRO A 31 -23.69 -4.76 15.55
N SER A 32 -22.60 -5.42 15.96
CA SER A 32 -21.51 -4.73 16.64
C SER A 32 -21.01 -3.59 15.76
N PRO A 33 -20.89 -2.37 16.26
CA PRO A 33 -20.32 -1.27 15.49
C PRO A 33 -18.84 -1.57 15.24
N ARG A 34 -18.53 -2.07 14.05
CA ARG A 34 -17.17 -2.02 13.56
C ARG A 34 -16.89 -0.57 13.20
N PHE A 35 -16.22 0.14 14.08
CA PHE A 35 -15.54 1.38 13.73
C PHE A 35 -14.40 1.02 12.77
N SER A 36 -14.72 0.85 11.51
CA SER A 36 -13.74 0.91 10.45
C SER A 36 -13.46 2.40 10.24
N THR A 37 -12.43 2.91 10.88
CA THR A 37 -11.86 4.20 10.50
C THR A 37 -11.47 4.06 9.02
N PRO A 38 -12.03 4.88 8.10
CA PRO A 38 -11.59 4.85 6.72
C PRO A 38 -10.09 5.14 6.70
N PRO A 39 -9.30 4.44 5.86
CA PRO A 39 -7.89 4.77 5.72
C PRO A 39 -7.80 6.24 5.29
N SER A 40 -7.08 7.05 6.06
CA SER A 40 -6.81 8.44 5.71
C SER A 40 -6.07 8.46 4.39
N THR A 41 -6.75 8.87 3.33
CA THR A 41 -6.12 9.04 2.01
C THR A 41 -5.33 10.34 2.06
N GLN A 42 -4.02 10.23 1.92
CA GLN A 42 -3.13 11.38 1.85
C GLN A 42 -3.31 12.14 0.52
N PRO A 43 -2.84 13.40 0.41
CA PRO A 43 -2.92 14.17 -0.84
C PRO A 43 -2.29 13.47 -2.05
N SER A 44 -1.32 12.58 -1.84
CA SER A 44 -0.70 11.75 -2.87
C SER A 44 -1.61 10.67 -3.43
N GLY A 45 -2.71 10.32 -2.74
CA GLY A 45 -3.52 9.13 -3.03
C GLY A 45 -2.88 7.82 -2.54
N ILE A 46 -1.70 7.87 -1.95
CA ILE A 46 -1.02 6.71 -1.35
C ILE A 46 -1.56 6.50 0.07
N ARG A 47 -1.76 5.25 0.44
CA ARG A 47 -2.24 4.89 1.79
C ARG A 47 -1.23 5.34 2.85
N ALA A 48 -1.71 5.91 3.95
CA ALA A 48 -0.86 6.21 5.12
C ALA A 48 -0.19 4.94 5.66
N CYS A 49 1.04 5.07 6.13
CA CYS A 49 1.75 3.98 6.78
C CYS A 49 1.08 3.60 8.11
N GLY A 50 1.16 2.31 8.44
CA GLY A 50 0.99 1.83 9.81
C GLY A 50 2.24 2.04 10.66
N PRO A 51 2.37 1.32 11.78
CA PRO A 51 3.59 1.37 12.59
C PRO A 51 4.83 0.99 11.76
N LEU A 52 5.84 1.85 11.74
CA LEU A 52 7.09 1.64 11.03
C LEU A 52 8.18 1.12 11.97
N PRO A 53 9.17 0.37 11.45
CA PRO A 53 10.33 -0.06 12.20
C PRO A 53 11.19 1.14 12.62
N GLN A 54 11.95 0.99 13.72
CA GLN A 54 12.80 2.05 14.26
C GLN A 54 13.82 2.54 13.23
N GLU A 55 14.36 1.63 12.40
CA GLU A 55 15.34 1.93 11.36
C GLU A 55 14.80 2.90 10.30
N ALA A 56 13.49 2.84 10.01
CA ALA A 56 12.85 3.81 9.12
C ALA A 56 12.88 5.23 9.72
N TRP A 57 12.57 5.36 11.02
CA TRP A 57 12.63 6.63 11.72
C TRP A 57 14.06 7.17 11.87
N ASP A 58 15.03 6.29 12.03
CA ASP A 58 16.43 6.69 12.06
C ASP A 58 16.90 7.20 10.70
N THR A 59 16.42 6.59 9.60
CA THR A 59 16.65 7.11 8.24
C THR A 59 15.96 8.45 8.02
N VAL A 60 14.70 8.64 8.48
CA VAL A 60 14.02 9.96 8.41
C VAL A 60 14.86 11.04 9.10
N LYS A 61 15.39 10.77 10.31
CA LYS A 61 16.28 11.72 11.03
C LYS A 61 17.58 11.98 10.28
N LEU A 62 18.15 10.96 9.62
CA LEU A 62 19.34 11.11 8.78
C LEU A 62 19.08 12.06 7.61
N VAL A 63 17.98 11.88 6.91
CA VAL A 63 17.59 12.74 5.78
C VAL A 63 17.36 14.17 6.25
N GLN A 64 16.62 14.38 7.35
CA GLN A 64 16.36 15.71 7.91
C GLN A 64 17.61 16.51 8.29
N ARG A 65 18.72 15.83 8.59
CA ARG A 65 20.01 16.49 8.92
C ARG A 65 21.00 16.52 7.76
N GLY A 66 20.64 16.00 6.57
CA GLY A 66 21.53 15.98 5.40
C GLY A 66 22.66 14.95 5.52
N GLY A 67 22.45 13.83 6.20
CA GLY A 67 23.45 12.76 6.36
C GLY A 67 24.33 12.89 7.62
N PRO A 68 25.52 12.26 7.64
CA PRO A 68 26.08 11.40 6.59
C PRO A 68 25.30 10.10 6.42
N TYR A 69 25.20 9.61 5.19
CA TYR A 69 24.45 8.40 4.87
C TYR A 69 25.33 7.15 4.92
N PRO A 70 24.79 6.01 5.46
CA PRO A 70 25.52 4.75 5.54
C PRO A 70 25.90 4.16 4.18
N TYR A 71 25.10 4.44 3.14
CA TYR A 71 25.29 3.91 1.79
C TYR A 71 25.43 5.07 0.79
N PRO A 72 26.54 5.83 0.80
CA PRO A 72 26.68 7.08 0.06
C PRO A 72 26.56 6.92 -1.46
N ASP A 73 26.85 5.74 -2.01
CA ASP A 73 26.70 5.46 -3.44
C ASP A 73 25.24 5.17 -3.85
N ASN A 74 24.36 4.99 -2.87
CA ASN A 74 22.97 4.59 -3.10
C ASN A 74 21.96 5.58 -2.47
N ASP A 75 22.33 6.15 -1.32
CA ASP A 75 21.46 7.08 -0.61
C ASP A 75 21.53 8.46 -1.24
N ASP A 76 20.45 9.22 -1.12
CA ASP A 76 20.26 10.52 -1.75
C ASP A 76 20.36 10.46 -3.30
N GLN A 77 20.15 9.28 -3.88
CA GLN A 77 20.10 9.12 -5.32
C GLN A 77 18.68 9.38 -5.84
N ARG A 78 18.61 9.73 -7.13
CA ARG A 78 17.33 9.94 -7.79
C ARG A 78 16.54 8.62 -7.88
N PHE A 79 15.35 8.58 -7.31
CA PHE A 79 14.39 7.50 -7.54
C PHE A 79 13.58 7.76 -8.81
N GLY A 80 13.61 6.82 -9.74
CA GLY A 80 13.05 7.00 -11.09
C GLY A 80 11.54 6.84 -11.20
N ASN A 81 10.91 6.13 -10.26
CA ASN A 81 9.47 5.77 -10.27
C ASN A 81 9.02 5.19 -11.63
N TYR A 82 9.84 4.33 -12.23
CA TYR A 82 9.60 3.81 -13.60
C TYR A 82 8.35 2.93 -13.67
N GLU A 83 8.00 2.25 -12.59
CA GLU A 83 6.80 1.43 -12.46
C GLU A 83 5.54 2.26 -12.20
N GLY A 84 5.69 3.56 -11.92
CA GLY A 84 4.58 4.47 -11.69
C GLY A 84 3.76 4.19 -10.43
N VAL A 85 4.37 3.55 -9.42
CA VAL A 85 3.69 3.23 -8.15
C VAL A 85 3.41 4.50 -7.33
N LEU A 86 4.34 5.45 -7.33
CA LEU A 86 4.13 6.78 -6.77
C LEU A 86 3.51 7.74 -7.81
N PRO A 87 2.89 8.85 -7.39
CA PRO A 87 2.37 9.87 -8.31
C PRO A 87 3.42 10.32 -9.33
N SER A 88 2.98 10.61 -10.57
CA SER A 88 3.89 11.11 -11.60
C SER A 88 4.38 12.51 -11.24
N GLN A 89 5.70 12.70 -11.26
CA GLN A 89 6.36 13.95 -10.86
C GLN A 89 7.54 14.27 -11.79
N PRO A 90 8.07 15.50 -11.79
CA PRO A 90 9.26 15.87 -12.54
C PRO A 90 10.47 14.97 -12.22
N ARG A 91 11.39 14.85 -13.18
CA ARG A 91 12.49 13.88 -13.18
C ARG A 91 13.30 13.79 -11.87
N ASN A 92 13.52 14.88 -11.16
CA ASN A 92 14.39 14.94 -9.98
C ASN A 92 13.59 15.13 -8.68
N TYR A 93 12.30 14.87 -8.73
CA TYR A 93 11.41 15.08 -7.59
C TYR A 93 11.63 14.06 -6.48
N TYR A 94 11.86 12.80 -6.81
CA TYR A 94 12.03 11.72 -5.85
C TYR A 94 13.50 11.38 -5.60
N ARG A 95 13.83 11.12 -4.32
CA ARG A 95 15.11 10.60 -3.87
C ARG A 95 14.92 9.39 -3.00
N GLU A 96 15.85 8.43 -3.08
CA GLU A 96 15.79 7.19 -2.31
C GLU A 96 16.90 7.12 -1.26
N TYR A 97 16.59 6.40 -0.18
CA TYR A 97 17.49 6.15 0.93
C TYR A 97 17.31 4.72 1.44
N THR A 98 18.40 4.12 1.89
CA THR A 98 18.37 2.78 2.48
C THR A 98 17.81 2.84 3.90
N VAL A 99 16.87 1.94 4.19
CA VAL A 99 16.44 1.65 5.56
C VAL A 99 17.07 0.32 5.97
N ASP A 100 17.88 0.32 7.01
CA ASP A 100 18.56 -0.88 7.46
C ASP A 100 17.57 -2.01 7.78
N THR A 101 18.00 -3.23 7.46
CA THR A 101 17.26 -4.44 7.79
C THR A 101 18.11 -5.25 8.77
N PRO A 102 17.79 -5.25 10.07
CA PRO A 102 18.55 -5.98 11.07
C PRO A 102 18.76 -7.45 10.71
N GLY A 103 19.97 -7.96 10.92
CA GLY A 103 20.32 -9.35 10.64
C GLY A 103 20.69 -9.66 9.20
N THR A 104 20.70 -8.67 8.30
CA THR A 104 21.19 -8.84 6.92
C THR A 104 22.60 -8.26 6.77
N HIS A 105 23.41 -8.89 5.89
CA HIS A 105 24.74 -8.40 5.52
C HIS A 105 24.75 -7.54 4.24
N HIS A 106 23.56 -7.16 3.75
CA HIS A 106 23.34 -6.35 2.56
C HIS A 106 22.27 -5.30 2.83
N ARG A 107 22.05 -4.39 1.87
CA ARG A 107 21.08 -3.28 2.01
C ARG A 107 19.63 -3.69 2.34
N GLY A 108 19.27 -4.98 2.16
CA GLY A 108 17.88 -5.42 2.31
C GLY A 108 16.94 -4.79 1.26
N ALA A 109 15.64 -5.00 1.43
CA ALA A 109 14.61 -4.48 0.53
C ALA A 109 14.00 -3.14 0.98
N ARG A 110 14.18 -2.76 2.24
CA ARG A 110 13.54 -1.58 2.83
C ARG A 110 14.14 -0.28 2.30
N ARG A 111 13.27 0.65 1.89
CA ARG A 111 13.67 1.98 1.40
C ARG A 111 12.77 3.06 1.97
N LEU A 112 13.33 4.25 2.08
CA LEU A 112 12.63 5.49 2.24
C LEU A 112 12.75 6.26 0.93
N VAL A 113 11.65 6.80 0.44
CA VAL A 113 11.63 7.69 -0.74
C VAL A 113 11.05 9.02 -0.32
N THR A 114 11.76 10.09 -0.65
CA THR A 114 11.31 11.47 -0.40
C THR A 114 10.83 12.11 -1.68
N GLY A 115 9.89 13.04 -1.56
CA GLY A 115 9.40 13.86 -2.67
C GLY A 115 9.49 15.34 -2.35
N GLY A 116 9.79 16.17 -3.35
CA GLY A 116 9.94 17.62 -3.19
C GLY A 116 11.33 18.02 -2.71
N GLY A 117 11.41 18.89 -1.77
CA GLY A 117 12.57 19.49 -1.12
C GLY A 117 13.94 18.84 -1.21
N SER A 118 14.94 19.50 -0.71
CA SER A 118 16.31 19.05 -0.59
C SER A 118 16.78 19.20 0.85
N ASP A 119 17.80 18.43 1.25
CA ASP A 119 18.55 18.62 2.51
C ASP A 119 17.67 18.85 3.76
N GLY A 120 16.69 17.98 3.97
CA GLY A 120 15.82 18.00 5.13
C GLY A 120 14.51 18.80 4.99
N GLU A 121 14.33 19.53 3.90
CA GLU A 121 13.06 20.18 3.56
C GLU A 121 12.26 19.32 2.61
N VAL A 122 11.70 18.23 3.13
CA VAL A 122 10.99 17.23 2.35
C VAL A 122 9.48 17.48 2.42
N ASP A 123 8.82 17.49 1.26
CA ASP A 123 7.38 17.66 1.17
C ASP A 123 6.61 16.38 1.45
N GLN A 124 7.12 15.25 0.98
CA GLN A 124 6.48 13.94 1.08
C GLN A 124 7.48 12.85 1.47
N TRP A 125 7.00 11.88 2.24
CA TRP A 125 7.78 10.76 2.73
C TRP A 125 7.06 9.46 2.43
N PHE A 126 7.73 8.53 1.75
CA PHE A 126 7.20 7.22 1.41
C PHE A 126 8.10 6.12 1.93
N TYR A 127 7.50 5.04 2.39
CA TYR A 127 8.22 3.86 2.85
C TYR A 127 7.80 2.63 2.04
N THR A 128 8.77 1.77 1.77
CA THR A 128 8.58 0.44 1.18
C THR A 128 9.42 -0.59 1.92
N ASP A 129 8.90 -1.79 2.10
CA ASP A 129 9.63 -2.95 2.66
C ASP A 129 9.80 -4.09 1.66
N ASP A 130 9.26 -3.94 0.44
CA ASP A 130 9.22 -4.92 -0.63
C ASP A 130 10.00 -4.49 -1.89
N HIS A 131 11.00 -3.63 -1.75
CA HIS A 131 11.86 -3.15 -2.85
C HIS A 131 11.10 -2.46 -3.97
N TYR A 132 10.27 -1.48 -3.59
CA TYR A 132 9.49 -0.56 -4.46
C TYR A 132 8.23 -1.17 -5.11
N GLU A 133 7.83 -2.42 -4.78
CA GLU A 133 6.61 -3.01 -5.30
C GLU A 133 5.36 -2.30 -4.76
N SER A 134 5.42 -1.85 -3.50
CA SER A 134 4.38 -1.05 -2.89
C SER A 134 4.94 0.05 -1.99
N PHE A 135 4.12 1.06 -1.73
CA PHE A 135 4.47 2.17 -0.84
C PHE A 135 3.34 2.50 0.13
N CYS A 136 3.72 3.05 1.27
CA CYS A 136 2.85 3.84 2.12
C CYS A 136 3.44 5.23 2.33
N GLU A 137 2.60 6.22 2.57
CA GLU A 137 3.03 7.59 2.88
C GLU A 137 3.13 7.78 4.40
N ILE A 138 4.27 8.31 4.86
CA ILE A 138 4.47 8.71 6.25
C ILE A 138 3.88 10.10 6.41
N THR A 139 2.95 10.28 7.33
CA THR A 139 2.30 11.56 7.51
C THR A 139 3.25 12.61 8.10
N ARG A 140 2.97 13.88 7.86
CA ARG A 140 3.76 14.99 8.46
C ARG A 140 3.67 14.95 9.99
N GLU A 141 2.51 14.58 10.51
CA GLU A 141 2.26 14.45 11.95
C GLU A 141 3.17 13.37 12.56
N ASP A 142 3.24 12.20 11.91
CA ASP A 142 4.10 11.10 12.36
C ASP A 142 5.59 11.52 12.32
N VAL A 143 6.01 12.20 11.25
CA VAL A 143 7.39 12.71 11.14
C VAL A 143 7.68 13.70 12.26
N GLN A 144 6.79 14.64 12.54
CA GLN A 144 6.98 15.62 13.61
C GLN A 144 7.03 14.98 14.99
N GLU A 145 6.11 14.03 15.26
CA GLU A 145 6.07 13.29 16.53
C GLU A 145 7.36 12.50 16.77
N LYS A 146 7.79 11.72 15.77
CA LYS A 146 8.92 10.78 15.89
C LYS A 146 10.30 11.44 15.83
N THR A 147 10.40 12.60 15.20
CA THR A 147 11.70 13.29 15.04
C THR A 147 11.84 14.52 15.92
N GLY A 148 10.80 14.93 16.62
CA GLY A 148 10.80 16.14 17.44
C GLY A 148 10.90 17.40 16.58
N GLY A 149 10.28 17.38 15.39
CA GLY A 149 10.39 18.41 14.37
C GLY A 149 10.29 19.82 14.92
N ARG A 150 11.26 20.65 14.58
CA ARG A 150 11.26 22.07 14.94
C ARG A 150 10.07 22.75 14.25
N ARG A 151 9.31 23.46 15.07
CA ARG A 151 8.31 24.43 14.61
C ARG A 151 9.01 25.63 14.00
#